data_6f910d95bf9314a86c0df19dfcdc5abc
#
_entry.id   6f910d95bf9314a86c0df19dfcdc5abc
#
_cell.length_a   1.000
_cell.length_b   1.000
_cell.length_c   1.000
_cell.angle_alpha   90.00
_cell.angle_beta   90.00
_cell.angle_gamma   90.00
#
_symmetry.space_group_name_H-M   'P 1'
#
loop_
_entity.id
_entity.type
_entity.pdbx_description
1 polymer ?
#
loop_
_entity_poly.entity_id
_entity_poly.type
_entity_poly.pdbx_seq_one_letter_code
_entity_poly.pdbx_strand_id
1 'polypeptide(L)'
;MQSYERFSYVYDRLMEEAPYEKWSALVKGEMSHGRILDLGSGTGECSIRLASAGYDVTAVDLSEHMLSVAQDKALKYNLPLNLLQQDMRELDTGETYDIVTIFCDSLNYVTDKNGVQNSFRSIYKHLKPGGVLLFDVHSLHKMENHFVGHTFASSEDDISYIWNSYAGEEEGSVEHELSFFVENEEGLYERFDELHFQRTFQMDDYISWLTEVGFSNITVTADFTELAPIPTSERLFFRAVK
;
A
#
# COMPACT_ATOMS: atom_id res chain seq x y z
N MET A 1 17.81 12.76 3.53
CA MET A 1 16.71 13.65 3.12
C MET A 1 16.54 13.74 1.58
N GLN A 2 17.59 13.79 0.79
CA GLN A 2 17.49 13.89 -0.69
C GLN A 2 17.01 12.60 -1.40
N SER A 3 17.17 11.42 -0.84
CA SER A 3 16.84 10.13 -1.43
C SER A 3 15.32 9.91 -1.55
N TYR A 4 14.57 10.03 -0.46
CA TYR A 4 13.11 9.88 -0.44
C TYR A 4 12.35 10.88 -1.34
N GLU A 5 12.87 12.08 -1.50
CA GLU A 5 12.32 13.11 -2.37
C GLU A 5 12.39 12.70 -3.84
N ARG A 6 13.52 12.10 -4.25
CA ARG A 6 13.72 11.61 -5.61
C ARG A 6 12.94 10.32 -5.88
N PHE A 7 12.82 9.44 -4.89
CA PHE A 7 12.07 8.20 -5.02
C PHE A 7 10.59 8.44 -5.34
N SER A 8 9.93 9.41 -4.70
CA SER A 8 8.53 9.71 -5.00
C SER A 8 8.29 10.11 -6.46
N TYR A 9 9.30 10.73 -7.11
CA TYR A 9 9.24 11.09 -8.52
C TYR A 9 9.33 9.88 -9.46
N VAL A 10 10.16 8.90 -9.14
CA VAL A 10 10.34 7.71 -9.97
C VAL A 10 9.35 6.60 -9.64
N TYR A 11 8.74 6.67 -8.47
CA TYR A 11 7.79 5.65 -7.99
C TYR A 11 6.64 5.41 -8.96
N ASP A 12 6.04 6.47 -9.48
CA ASP A 12 4.92 6.35 -10.42
C ASP A 12 5.32 5.64 -11.71
N ARG A 13 6.56 5.84 -12.17
CA ARG A 13 7.10 5.15 -13.35
C ARG A 13 7.28 3.66 -13.07
N LEU A 14 7.84 3.32 -11.91
CA LEU A 14 7.95 1.92 -11.47
C LEU A 14 6.61 1.22 -11.36
N MET A 15 5.59 1.96 -10.98
CA MET A 15 4.25 1.46 -10.72
C MET A 15 3.27 1.69 -11.88
N GLU A 16 3.77 2.11 -13.07
CA GLU A 16 2.91 2.42 -14.22
C GLU A 16 2.03 1.24 -14.65
N GLU A 17 2.57 0.03 -14.63
CA GLU A 17 1.84 -1.19 -14.96
C GLU A 17 1.05 -1.80 -13.78
N ALA A 18 1.10 -1.17 -12.60
CA ALA A 18 0.37 -1.68 -11.44
C ALA A 18 -1.14 -1.67 -11.68
N PRO A 19 -1.86 -2.72 -11.29
CA PRO A 19 -3.28 -2.88 -11.60
C PRO A 19 -4.19 -2.05 -10.70
N TYR A 20 -3.97 -0.73 -10.60
CA TYR A 20 -4.73 0.20 -9.74
C TYR A 20 -6.24 0.14 -9.95
N GLU A 21 -6.69 -0.13 -11.20
CA GLU A 21 -8.12 -0.30 -11.49
C GLU A 21 -8.71 -1.51 -10.75
N LYS A 22 -7.93 -2.59 -10.54
CA LYS A 22 -8.41 -3.75 -9.80
C LYS A 22 -8.58 -3.44 -8.31
N TRP A 23 -7.66 -2.69 -7.68
CA TRP A 23 -7.84 -2.21 -6.30
C TRP A 23 -9.05 -1.29 -6.18
N SER A 24 -9.19 -0.33 -7.09
CA SER A 24 -10.36 0.56 -7.10
C SER A 24 -11.67 -0.20 -7.30
N ALA A 25 -11.67 -1.29 -8.08
CA ALA A 25 -12.84 -2.13 -8.28
C ALA A 25 -13.29 -2.84 -7.00
N LEU A 26 -12.37 -3.20 -6.09
CA LEU A 26 -12.73 -3.78 -4.79
C LEU A 26 -13.59 -2.81 -3.97
N VAL A 27 -13.20 -1.53 -3.93
CA VAL A 27 -13.97 -0.48 -3.23
C VAL A 27 -15.34 -0.26 -3.90
N LYS A 28 -15.36 -0.18 -5.24
CA LYS A 28 -16.60 0.00 -6.01
C LYS A 28 -17.57 -1.18 -5.84
N GLY A 29 -17.05 -2.37 -5.55
CA GLY A 29 -17.84 -3.56 -5.23
C GLY A 29 -18.54 -3.49 -3.88
N GLU A 30 -18.03 -2.73 -2.90
CA GLU A 30 -18.62 -2.57 -1.58
C GLU A 30 -19.74 -1.52 -1.56
N MET A 31 -19.52 -0.39 -2.20
CA MET A 31 -20.50 0.71 -2.27
C MET A 31 -20.23 1.63 -3.45
N SER A 32 -21.24 2.35 -3.90
CA SER A 32 -21.15 3.27 -5.03
C SER A 32 -20.72 4.69 -4.66
N HIS A 33 -20.72 5.06 -3.39
CA HIS A 33 -20.32 6.37 -2.85
C HIS A 33 -20.12 6.24 -1.35
N GLY A 34 -19.33 7.12 -0.76
CA GLY A 34 -19.07 7.13 0.68
C GLY A 34 -17.77 7.82 1.01
N ARG A 35 -17.42 7.81 2.28
CA ARG A 35 -16.18 8.37 2.81
C ARG A 35 -15.14 7.27 2.93
N ILE A 36 -13.99 7.49 2.33
CA ILE A 36 -12.88 6.52 2.28
C ILE A 36 -11.67 7.10 2.99
N LEU A 37 -11.02 6.28 3.80
CA LEU A 37 -9.70 6.52 4.34
C LEU A 37 -8.72 5.58 3.66
N ASP A 38 -7.82 6.13 2.85
CA ASP A 38 -6.79 5.40 2.11
C ASP A 38 -5.45 5.53 2.83
N LEU A 39 -4.98 4.45 3.44
CA LEU A 39 -3.78 4.41 4.29
C LEU A 39 -2.58 3.84 3.53
N GLY A 40 -1.42 4.48 3.71
CA GLY A 40 -0.24 4.19 2.89
C GLY A 40 -0.51 4.55 1.44
N SER A 41 -1.14 5.71 1.22
CA SER A 41 -1.64 6.14 -0.08
C SER A 41 -0.53 6.42 -1.11
N GLY A 42 0.72 6.56 -0.65
CA GLY A 42 1.85 6.88 -1.51
C GLY A 42 1.60 8.15 -2.34
N THR A 43 1.86 8.08 -3.63
CA THR A 43 1.63 9.16 -4.60
C THR A 43 0.15 9.35 -4.97
N GLY A 44 -0.77 8.67 -4.28
CA GLY A 44 -2.21 8.88 -4.37
C GLY A 44 -2.92 8.23 -5.55
N GLU A 45 -2.32 7.26 -6.24
CA GLU A 45 -2.92 6.66 -7.45
C GLU A 45 -4.29 6.02 -7.19
N CYS A 46 -4.45 5.26 -6.10
CA CYS A 46 -5.76 4.73 -5.69
C CYS A 46 -6.71 5.85 -5.26
N SER A 47 -6.24 6.76 -4.42
CA SER A 47 -7.01 7.89 -3.90
C SER A 47 -7.59 8.76 -5.03
N ILE A 48 -6.78 9.10 -6.04
CA ILE A 48 -7.19 9.89 -7.22
C ILE A 48 -8.30 9.17 -8.01
N ARG A 49 -8.15 7.87 -8.24
CA ARG A 49 -9.17 7.08 -8.96
C ARG A 49 -10.49 7.01 -8.19
N LEU A 50 -10.42 6.88 -6.87
CA LEU A 50 -11.59 6.85 -6.01
C LEU A 50 -12.26 8.24 -5.94
N ALA A 51 -11.49 9.32 -5.77
CA ALA A 51 -12.02 10.68 -5.81
C ALA A 51 -12.65 11.01 -7.17
N SER A 52 -12.03 10.58 -8.29
CA SER A 52 -12.58 10.72 -9.64
C SER A 52 -13.89 9.95 -9.84
N ALA A 53 -14.09 8.85 -9.10
CA ALA A 53 -15.32 8.08 -9.09
C ALA A 53 -16.41 8.66 -8.15
N GLY A 54 -16.13 9.78 -7.47
CA GLY A 54 -17.11 10.52 -6.65
C GLY A 54 -17.12 10.15 -5.17
N TYR A 55 -16.10 9.45 -4.68
CA TYR A 55 -15.93 9.21 -3.23
C TYR A 55 -15.32 10.43 -2.53
N ASP A 56 -15.66 10.62 -1.26
CA ASP A 56 -14.99 11.57 -0.36
C ASP A 56 -13.77 10.88 0.24
N VAL A 57 -12.58 11.22 -0.26
CA VAL A 57 -11.35 10.49 0.05
C VAL A 57 -10.44 11.32 0.96
N THR A 58 -10.03 10.71 2.06
CA THR A 58 -8.89 11.15 2.88
C THR A 58 -7.74 10.18 2.67
N ALA A 59 -6.63 10.67 2.14
CA ALA A 59 -5.42 9.91 1.89
C ALA A 59 -4.39 10.17 2.99
N VAL A 60 -3.83 9.10 3.53
CA VAL A 60 -2.85 9.15 4.62
C VAL A 60 -1.58 8.44 4.21
N ASP A 61 -0.45 9.09 4.40
CA ASP A 61 0.86 8.48 4.24
C ASP A 61 1.84 9.00 5.30
N LEU A 62 2.88 8.24 5.58
CA LEU A 62 3.94 8.64 6.50
C LEU A 62 4.90 9.63 5.83
N SER A 63 5.05 9.56 4.52
CA SER A 63 5.96 10.36 3.70
C SER A 63 5.30 11.65 3.21
N GLU A 64 5.81 12.79 3.70
CA GLU A 64 5.41 14.12 3.21
C GLU A 64 5.69 14.27 1.70
N HIS A 65 6.77 13.68 1.19
CA HIS A 65 7.12 13.75 -0.23
C HIS A 65 6.12 13.00 -1.11
N MET A 66 5.65 11.82 -0.67
CA MET A 66 4.59 11.08 -1.37
C MET A 66 3.30 11.90 -1.41
N LEU A 67 2.91 12.49 -0.27
CA LEU A 67 1.71 13.33 -0.20
C LEU A 67 1.83 14.60 -1.05
N SER A 68 3.03 15.17 -1.21
CA SER A 68 3.25 16.29 -2.11
C SER A 68 2.95 15.92 -3.56
N VAL A 69 3.41 14.76 -4.02
CA VAL A 69 3.09 14.25 -5.38
C VAL A 69 1.60 13.98 -5.52
N ALA A 70 0.96 13.39 -4.49
CA ALA A 70 -0.49 13.18 -4.48
C ALA A 70 -1.27 14.51 -4.57
N GLN A 71 -0.80 15.55 -3.88
CA GLN A 71 -1.38 16.91 -3.94
C GLN A 71 -1.30 17.50 -5.35
N ASP A 72 -0.13 17.39 -5.99
CA ASP A 72 0.06 17.91 -7.35
C ASP A 72 -0.85 17.21 -8.36
N LYS A 73 -1.00 15.89 -8.23
CA LYS A 73 -1.95 15.12 -9.04
C LYS A 73 -3.41 15.56 -8.79
N ALA A 74 -3.81 15.70 -7.52
CA ALA A 74 -5.16 16.14 -7.17
C ALA A 74 -5.47 17.52 -7.77
N LEU A 75 -4.52 18.46 -7.70
CA LEU A 75 -4.64 19.78 -8.32
C LEU A 75 -4.74 19.69 -9.84
N LYS A 76 -3.89 18.90 -10.48
CA LYS A 76 -3.90 18.69 -11.94
C LYS A 76 -5.25 18.21 -12.47
N TYR A 77 -5.90 17.30 -11.71
CA TYR A 77 -7.20 16.75 -12.07
C TYR A 77 -8.39 17.52 -11.47
N ASN A 78 -8.11 18.60 -10.70
CA ASN A 78 -9.12 19.40 -10.00
C ASN A 78 -10.03 18.54 -9.10
N LEU A 79 -9.42 17.62 -8.37
CA LEU A 79 -10.11 16.70 -7.47
C LEU A 79 -9.97 17.16 -6.00
N PRO A 80 -11.06 17.12 -5.22
CA PRO A 80 -10.97 17.32 -3.78
C PRO A 80 -10.34 16.07 -3.16
N LEU A 81 -9.18 16.23 -2.53
CA LEU A 81 -8.49 15.17 -1.81
C LEU A 81 -7.96 15.74 -0.48
N ASN A 82 -8.37 15.13 0.62
CA ASN A 82 -7.81 15.45 1.93
C ASN A 82 -6.53 14.64 2.12
N LEU A 83 -5.43 15.32 2.46
CA LEU A 83 -4.12 14.69 2.66
C LEU A 83 -3.67 14.87 4.11
N LEU A 84 -3.30 13.78 4.78
CA LEU A 84 -2.85 13.79 6.17
C LEU A 84 -1.54 13.00 6.29
N GLN A 85 -0.52 13.63 6.85
CA GLN A 85 0.70 12.92 7.21
C GLN A 85 0.54 12.28 8.58
N GLN A 86 0.27 10.98 8.63
CA GLN A 86 0.09 10.23 9.86
C GLN A 86 0.61 8.79 9.73
N ASP A 87 0.90 8.20 10.87
CA ASP A 87 1.19 6.78 10.99
C ASP A 87 -0.12 5.98 11.14
N MET A 88 -0.31 4.95 10.32
CA MET A 88 -1.52 4.12 10.39
C MET A 88 -1.68 3.39 11.74
N ARG A 89 -0.60 3.26 12.51
CA ARG A 89 -0.62 2.66 13.86
C ARG A 89 -1.27 3.58 14.91
N GLU A 90 -1.34 4.90 14.64
CA GLU A 90 -1.75 5.94 15.60
C GLU A 90 -2.58 7.04 14.92
N LEU A 91 -3.66 6.63 14.19
CA LEU A 91 -4.50 7.57 13.46
C LEU A 91 -5.29 8.48 14.40
N ASP A 92 -5.37 9.74 14.02
CA ASP A 92 -6.26 10.75 14.61
C ASP A 92 -6.77 11.71 13.51
N THR A 93 -7.79 11.25 12.77
CA THR A 93 -8.38 12.05 11.69
C THR A 93 -9.55 12.91 12.15
N GLY A 94 -10.03 12.70 13.37
CA GLY A 94 -11.22 13.35 13.91
C GLY A 94 -12.55 12.91 13.24
N GLU A 95 -12.50 11.93 12.34
CA GLU A 95 -13.61 11.55 11.48
C GLU A 95 -13.81 10.02 11.46
N THR A 96 -14.94 9.59 10.90
CA THR A 96 -15.22 8.17 10.66
C THR A 96 -15.58 7.92 9.19
N TYR A 97 -15.24 6.72 8.72
CA TYR A 97 -15.28 6.35 7.32
C TYR A 97 -16.17 5.14 7.07
N ASP A 98 -16.70 5.05 5.86
CA ASP A 98 -17.47 3.88 5.41
C ASP A 98 -16.55 2.74 5.02
N ILE A 99 -15.40 3.08 4.39
CA ILE A 99 -14.36 2.12 4.02
C ILE A 99 -13.00 2.67 4.44
N VAL A 100 -12.13 1.77 4.91
CA VAL A 100 -10.68 2.02 5.05
C VAL A 100 -9.96 1.07 4.12
N THR A 101 -8.99 1.59 3.36
CA THR A 101 -8.15 0.81 2.45
C THR A 101 -6.69 0.85 2.87
N ILE A 102 -5.95 -0.27 2.68
CA ILE A 102 -4.49 -0.34 2.73
C ILE A 102 -4.07 -1.20 1.54
N PHE A 103 -3.81 -0.57 0.41
CA PHE A 103 -3.51 -1.27 -0.83
C PHE A 103 -2.03 -1.23 -1.22
N CYS A 104 -1.68 -1.97 -2.25
CA CYS A 104 -0.32 -2.07 -2.77
C CYS A 104 0.68 -2.50 -1.69
N ASP A 105 0.34 -3.55 -0.91
CA ASP A 105 1.20 -4.11 0.14
C ASP A 105 1.76 -3.09 1.15
N SER A 106 1.12 -1.92 1.29
CA SER A 106 1.56 -0.88 2.23
C SER A 106 1.61 -1.37 3.69
N LEU A 107 0.73 -2.32 4.06
CA LEU A 107 0.77 -2.91 5.40
C LEU A 107 2.05 -3.72 5.67
N ASN A 108 2.71 -4.26 4.64
CA ASN A 108 3.95 -5.01 4.79
C ASN A 108 5.13 -4.15 5.29
N TYR A 109 5.05 -2.83 5.19
CA TYR A 109 6.02 -1.90 5.80
C TYR A 109 5.90 -1.80 7.31
N VAL A 110 4.81 -2.30 7.90
CA VAL A 110 4.67 -2.46 9.35
C VAL A 110 5.23 -3.83 9.73
N THR A 111 6.54 -3.90 9.99
CA THR A 111 7.30 -5.15 10.09
C THR A 111 7.14 -5.89 11.41
N ASP A 112 6.53 -5.28 12.42
CA ASP A 112 6.32 -5.90 13.73
C ASP A 112 4.84 -6.21 14.00
N LYS A 113 4.61 -7.34 14.67
CA LYS A 113 3.29 -7.83 15.04
C LYS A 113 2.44 -6.79 15.79
N ASN A 114 3.04 -6.12 16.77
CA ASN A 114 2.33 -5.16 17.60
C ASN A 114 1.90 -3.94 16.77
N GLY A 115 2.75 -3.51 15.83
CA GLY A 115 2.45 -2.44 14.89
C GLY A 115 1.24 -2.77 14.02
N VAL A 116 1.17 -3.98 13.45
CA VAL A 116 0.01 -4.43 12.67
C VAL A 116 -1.26 -4.46 13.52
N GLN A 117 -1.20 -5.01 14.72
CA GLN A 117 -2.34 -5.02 15.65
C GLN A 117 -2.78 -3.62 16.05
N ASN A 118 -1.84 -2.68 16.25
CA ASN A 118 -2.15 -1.29 16.56
C ASN A 118 -2.82 -0.61 15.36
N SER A 119 -2.35 -0.87 14.13
CA SER A 119 -2.99 -0.39 12.92
C SER A 119 -4.46 -0.86 12.86
N PHE A 120 -4.72 -2.15 13.08
CA PHE A 120 -6.11 -2.66 13.08
C PHE A 120 -6.98 -2.03 14.18
N ARG A 121 -6.44 -1.81 15.40
CA ARG A 121 -7.17 -1.13 16.48
C ARG A 121 -7.46 0.34 16.12
N SER A 122 -6.50 1.02 15.50
CA SER A 122 -6.64 2.40 15.06
C SER A 122 -7.70 2.50 13.96
N ILE A 123 -7.64 1.63 12.95
CA ILE A 123 -8.60 1.55 11.85
C ILE A 123 -10.02 1.26 12.37
N TYR A 124 -10.15 0.30 13.29
CA TYR A 124 -11.45 -0.05 13.87
C TYR A 124 -12.15 1.14 14.52
N LYS A 125 -11.40 2.03 15.19
CA LYS A 125 -11.95 3.26 15.79
C LYS A 125 -12.47 4.22 14.72
N HIS A 126 -11.78 4.30 13.58
CA HIS A 126 -12.12 5.22 12.48
C HIS A 126 -13.16 4.68 11.49
N LEU A 127 -13.55 3.41 11.57
CA LEU A 127 -14.67 2.87 10.81
C LEU A 127 -16.00 3.18 11.49
N LYS A 128 -17.02 3.49 10.70
CA LYS A 128 -18.42 3.51 11.12
C LYS A 128 -18.90 2.09 11.48
N PRO A 129 -19.95 1.93 12.32
CA PRO A 129 -20.59 0.62 12.48
C PRO A 129 -21.05 0.07 11.12
N GLY A 130 -20.67 -1.17 10.81
CA GLY A 130 -20.89 -1.80 9.51
C GLY A 130 -19.92 -1.36 8.40
N GLY A 131 -18.95 -0.49 8.71
CA GLY A 131 -17.90 -0.09 7.78
C GLY A 131 -16.92 -1.21 7.49
N VAL A 132 -16.21 -1.11 6.37
CA VAL A 132 -15.39 -2.18 5.81
C VAL A 132 -13.91 -1.80 5.78
N LEU A 133 -13.04 -2.69 6.22
CA LEU A 133 -11.61 -2.65 5.98
C LEU A 133 -11.28 -3.54 4.78
N LEU A 134 -10.57 -2.98 3.81
CA LEU A 134 -10.00 -3.68 2.66
C LEU A 134 -8.49 -3.50 2.66
N PHE A 135 -7.73 -4.58 2.62
CA PHE A 135 -6.28 -4.48 2.48
C PHE A 135 -5.69 -5.67 1.75
N ASP A 136 -4.49 -5.49 1.24
CA ASP A 136 -3.72 -6.58 0.68
C ASP A 136 -2.31 -6.66 1.26
N VAL A 137 -1.77 -7.86 1.24
CA VAL A 137 -0.39 -8.15 1.63
C VAL A 137 0.23 -9.16 0.66
N HIS A 138 1.53 -9.15 0.55
CA HIS A 138 2.25 -10.27 -0.05
C HIS A 138 2.06 -11.53 0.79
N SER A 139 1.97 -12.68 0.14
CA SER A 139 1.97 -13.97 0.81
C SER A 139 3.39 -14.35 1.27
N LEU A 140 3.51 -15.28 2.21
CA LEU A 140 4.81 -15.88 2.55
C LEU A 140 5.44 -16.55 1.33
N HIS A 141 4.64 -17.22 0.49
CA HIS A 141 5.13 -17.82 -0.75
C HIS A 141 5.85 -16.80 -1.64
N LYS A 142 5.26 -15.61 -1.83
CA LYS A 142 5.88 -14.55 -2.62
C LYS A 142 7.18 -14.04 -1.98
N MET A 143 7.16 -13.78 -0.68
CA MET A 143 8.35 -13.30 0.04
C MET A 143 9.52 -14.27 -0.12
N GLU A 144 9.27 -15.57 0.12
CA GLU A 144 10.31 -16.61 0.16
C GLU A 144 10.77 -17.09 -1.22
N ASN A 145 9.85 -17.18 -2.19
CA ASN A 145 10.15 -17.84 -3.48
C ASN A 145 10.28 -16.86 -4.65
N HIS A 146 9.78 -15.63 -4.53
CA HIS A 146 9.81 -14.66 -5.61
C HIS A 146 10.67 -13.43 -5.28
N PHE A 147 10.87 -13.11 -3.99
CA PHE A 147 11.72 -11.99 -3.61
C PHE A 147 13.09 -12.45 -3.12
N VAL A 148 13.16 -13.26 -2.07
CA VAL A 148 14.43 -13.65 -1.45
C VAL A 148 15.39 -14.28 -2.46
N GLY A 149 16.59 -13.68 -2.59
CA GLY A 149 17.63 -14.15 -3.48
C GLY A 149 17.44 -13.79 -4.96
N HIS A 150 16.42 -12.98 -5.30
CA HIS A 150 16.18 -12.53 -6.66
C HIS A 150 16.65 -11.11 -6.90
N THR A 151 17.03 -10.84 -8.14
CA THR A 151 17.35 -9.51 -8.65
C THR A 151 16.42 -9.17 -9.80
N PHE A 152 15.81 -8.00 -9.73
CA PHE A 152 14.98 -7.43 -10.79
C PHE A 152 15.71 -6.23 -11.36
N ALA A 153 15.60 -6.03 -12.65
CA ALA A 153 16.20 -4.86 -13.30
C ALA A 153 15.34 -4.43 -14.48
N SER A 154 15.26 -3.13 -14.69
CA SER A 154 14.67 -2.55 -15.89
C SER A 154 15.59 -1.45 -16.41
N SER A 155 15.54 -1.24 -17.73
CA SER A 155 16.24 -0.15 -18.40
C SER A 155 15.28 0.46 -19.40
N GLU A 156 14.77 1.62 -19.06
CA GLU A 156 13.96 2.46 -19.91
C GLU A 156 14.76 3.67 -20.40
N ASP A 157 14.19 4.52 -21.25
CA ASP A 157 14.93 5.59 -21.91
C ASP A 157 15.62 6.53 -20.93
N ASP A 158 14.94 6.95 -19.86
CA ASP A 158 15.40 7.95 -18.90
C ASP A 158 15.61 7.41 -17.47
N ILE A 159 15.15 6.18 -17.18
CA ILE A 159 15.24 5.55 -15.85
C ILE A 159 15.68 4.10 -16.01
N SER A 160 16.68 3.72 -15.25
CA SER A 160 17.05 2.31 -15.05
C SER A 160 17.11 2.01 -13.57
N TYR A 161 16.80 0.77 -13.18
CA TYR A 161 16.97 0.35 -11.80
C TYR A 161 17.50 -1.08 -11.69
N ILE A 162 18.12 -1.34 -10.55
CA ILE A 162 18.49 -2.67 -10.08
C ILE A 162 17.85 -2.82 -8.69
N TRP A 163 17.04 -3.85 -8.52
CA TRP A 163 16.38 -4.18 -7.28
C TRP A 163 16.82 -5.57 -6.83
N ASN A 164 17.59 -5.63 -5.75
CA ASN A 164 18.01 -6.86 -5.11
C ASN A 164 17.14 -7.10 -3.88
N SER A 165 16.78 -8.36 -3.67
CA SER A 165 15.96 -8.74 -2.51
C SER A 165 16.66 -9.83 -1.71
N TYR A 166 16.76 -9.60 -0.41
CA TYR A 166 17.44 -10.49 0.54
C TYR A 166 16.46 -10.95 1.62
N ALA A 167 16.77 -12.08 2.26
CA ALA A 167 16.03 -12.48 3.45
C ALA A 167 16.31 -11.49 4.58
N GLY A 168 15.28 -11.02 5.24
CA GLY A 168 15.42 -10.27 6.47
C GLY A 168 15.72 -11.17 7.67
N GLU A 169 15.86 -10.58 8.85
CA GLU A 169 16.18 -11.33 10.10
C GLU A 169 15.01 -12.18 10.60
N GLU A 170 13.79 -11.76 10.35
CA GLU A 170 12.57 -12.39 10.87
C GLU A 170 11.89 -13.24 9.78
N GLU A 171 11.15 -14.27 10.20
CA GLU A 171 10.33 -15.07 9.27
C GLU A 171 9.37 -14.18 8.49
N GLY A 172 9.29 -14.37 7.16
CA GLY A 172 8.43 -13.60 6.26
C GLY A 172 8.91 -12.17 6.01
N SER A 173 10.12 -11.79 6.43
CA SER A 173 10.70 -10.47 6.15
C SER A 173 11.65 -10.51 4.96
N VAL A 174 11.70 -9.39 4.24
CA VAL A 174 12.60 -9.15 3.12
C VAL A 174 13.21 -7.75 3.23
N GLU A 175 14.45 -7.65 2.77
CA GLU A 175 15.17 -6.39 2.57
C GLU A 175 15.33 -6.17 1.07
N HIS A 176 14.86 -5.04 0.59
CA HIS A 176 14.96 -4.65 -0.80
C HIS A 176 15.95 -3.50 -0.93
N GLU A 177 17.04 -3.74 -1.64
CA GLU A 177 18.00 -2.71 -2.04
C GLU A 177 17.71 -2.31 -3.49
N LEU A 178 17.28 -1.06 -3.69
CA LEU A 178 17.00 -0.50 -5.00
C LEU A 178 18.05 0.55 -5.35
N SER A 179 18.71 0.37 -6.49
CA SER A 179 19.59 1.39 -7.09
C SER A 179 18.93 1.95 -8.32
N PHE A 180 18.64 3.23 -8.32
CA PHE A 180 18.07 3.97 -9.45
C PHE A 180 19.14 4.76 -10.17
N PHE A 181 18.99 4.85 -11.47
CA PHE A 181 19.79 5.68 -12.36
C PHE A 181 18.83 6.50 -13.21
N VAL A 182 18.77 7.80 -12.97
CA VAL A 182 17.82 8.72 -13.63
C VAL A 182 18.60 9.70 -14.47
N GLU A 183 18.26 9.81 -15.76
CA GLU A 183 18.89 10.75 -16.67
C GLU A 183 18.46 12.19 -16.32
N ASN A 184 19.42 13.09 -16.24
CA ASN A 184 19.19 14.51 -16.03
C ASN A 184 19.15 15.28 -17.36
N GLU A 185 18.87 16.57 -17.31
CA GLU A 185 18.78 17.45 -18.49
C GLU A 185 20.09 17.53 -19.31
N GLU A 186 21.23 17.13 -18.73
CA GLU A 186 22.53 17.12 -19.40
C GLU A 186 22.84 15.76 -20.07
N GLY A 187 21.94 14.79 -19.97
CA GLY A 187 22.13 13.43 -20.49
C GLY A 187 23.06 12.57 -19.62
N LEU A 188 23.25 12.95 -18.36
CA LEU A 188 24.03 12.19 -17.38
C LEU A 188 23.09 11.45 -16.44
N TYR A 189 23.49 10.25 -16.01
CA TYR A 189 22.71 9.46 -15.05
C TYR A 189 23.14 9.79 -13.62
N GLU A 190 22.16 10.20 -12.82
CA GLU A 190 22.31 10.36 -11.37
C GLU A 190 21.85 9.10 -10.66
N ARG A 191 22.71 8.54 -9.80
CA ARG A 191 22.36 7.37 -8.98
C ARG A 191 21.87 7.82 -7.62
N PHE A 192 20.82 7.14 -7.14
CA PHE A 192 20.44 7.12 -5.74
C PHE A 192 19.99 5.73 -5.33
N ASP A 193 20.07 5.43 -4.05
CA ASP A 193 19.76 4.12 -3.51
C ASP A 193 18.64 4.25 -2.47
N GLU A 194 17.74 3.26 -2.45
CA GLU A 194 16.66 3.11 -1.47
C GLU A 194 16.78 1.76 -0.80
N LEU A 195 16.44 1.71 0.49
CA LEU A 195 16.39 0.50 1.27
C LEU A 195 14.99 0.35 1.86
N HIS A 196 14.31 -0.74 1.54
CA HIS A 196 12.96 -1.02 2.01
C HIS A 196 12.94 -2.32 2.79
N PHE A 197 12.26 -2.28 3.93
CA PHE A 197 12.03 -3.45 4.78
C PHE A 197 10.55 -3.78 4.73
N GLN A 198 10.22 -4.99 4.34
CA GLN A 198 8.86 -5.48 4.34
C GLN A 198 8.78 -6.80 5.10
N ARG A 199 7.61 -7.05 5.71
CA ARG A 199 7.31 -8.31 6.36
C ARG A 199 5.85 -8.67 6.14
N THR A 200 5.61 -9.96 5.93
CA THR A 200 4.28 -10.54 5.97
C THR A 200 4.19 -11.58 7.10
N PHE A 201 2.97 -11.97 7.43
CA PHE A 201 2.68 -12.98 8.45
C PHE A 201 1.79 -14.07 7.85
N GLN A 202 1.56 -15.15 8.60
CA GLN A 202 0.62 -16.18 8.19
C GLN A 202 -0.79 -15.57 8.02
N MET A 203 -1.55 -16.06 7.06
CA MET A 203 -2.94 -15.62 6.82
C MET A 203 -3.79 -15.72 8.10
N ASP A 204 -3.63 -16.80 8.86
CA ASP A 204 -4.38 -17.05 10.08
C ASP A 204 -4.00 -16.07 11.21
N ASP A 205 -2.78 -15.54 11.23
CA ASP A 205 -2.39 -14.48 12.17
C ASP A 205 -3.20 -13.20 11.91
N TYR A 206 -3.29 -12.75 10.66
CA TYR A 206 -4.09 -11.58 10.30
C TYR A 206 -5.57 -11.78 10.69
N ILE A 207 -6.15 -12.94 10.40
CA ILE A 207 -7.54 -13.27 10.76
C ILE A 207 -7.74 -13.24 12.29
N SER A 208 -6.79 -13.80 13.03
CA SER A 208 -6.82 -13.80 14.51
C SER A 208 -6.78 -12.37 15.06
N TRP A 209 -5.85 -11.55 14.59
CA TRP A 209 -5.69 -10.16 15.06
C TRP A 209 -6.89 -9.29 14.71
N LEU A 210 -7.47 -9.45 13.52
CA LEU A 210 -8.70 -8.76 13.14
C LEU A 210 -9.86 -9.16 14.06
N THR A 211 -10.01 -10.46 14.33
CA THR A 211 -11.05 -10.99 15.23
C THR A 211 -10.88 -10.47 16.66
N GLU A 212 -9.65 -10.45 17.18
CA GLU A 212 -9.33 -9.92 18.52
C GLU A 212 -9.69 -8.43 18.67
N VAL A 213 -9.57 -7.65 17.59
CA VAL A 213 -9.95 -6.23 17.56
C VAL A 213 -11.46 -6.04 17.53
N GLY A 214 -12.21 -7.03 17.03
CA GLY A 214 -13.68 -7.01 16.95
C GLY A 214 -14.22 -7.00 15.52
N PHE A 215 -13.38 -7.15 14.50
CA PHE A 215 -13.86 -7.32 13.13
C PHE A 215 -14.60 -8.65 12.95
N SER A 216 -15.58 -8.64 12.06
CA SER A 216 -16.42 -9.79 11.72
C SER A 216 -16.49 -9.98 10.20
N ASN A 217 -17.15 -11.04 9.75
CA ASN A 217 -17.31 -11.35 8.32
C ASN A 217 -16.00 -11.21 7.53
N ILE A 218 -14.91 -11.78 8.10
CA ILE A 218 -13.59 -11.73 7.49
C ILE A 218 -13.55 -12.72 6.34
N THR A 219 -13.21 -12.24 5.16
CA THR A 219 -12.99 -13.06 3.95
C THR A 219 -11.60 -12.79 3.40
N VAL A 220 -10.98 -13.83 2.85
CA VAL A 220 -9.67 -13.72 2.20
C VAL A 220 -9.75 -14.31 0.80
N THR A 221 -9.31 -13.54 -0.18
CA THR A 221 -9.19 -13.96 -1.58
C THR A 221 -7.74 -13.77 -2.05
N ALA A 222 -7.41 -14.21 -3.24
CA ALA A 222 -6.03 -14.11 -3.74
C ALA A 222 -5.94 -13.63 -5.18
N ASP A 223 -4.81 -12.96 -5.49
CA ASP A 223 -4.34 -12.69 -6.85
C ASP A 223 -5.40 -11.97 -7.73
N PHE A 224 -6.13 -11.02 -7.13
CA PHE A 224 -7.25 -10.30 -7.75
C PHE A 224 -8.35 -11.20 -8.31
N THR A 225 -8.58 -12.34 -7.69
CA THR A 225 -9.69 -13.25 -8.00
C THR A 225 -10.64 -13.31 -6.82
N GLU A 226 -11.83 -13.91 -7.01
CA GLU A 226 -12.77 -14.20 -5.92
C GLU A 226 -12.50 -15.58 -5.26
N LEU A 227 -11.40 -16.23 -5.65
CA LEU A 227 -11.04 -17.56 -5.15
C LEU A 227 -10.30 -17.46 -3.82
N ALA A 228 -10.48 -18.47 -2.97
CA ALA A 228 -9.71 -18.63 -1.76
C ALA A 228 -8.21 -18.82 -2.08
N PRO A 229 -7.30 -18.34 -1.21
CA PRO A 229 -5.87 -18.53 -1.40
C PRO A 229 -5.48 -20.01 -1.49
N ILE A 230 -4.52 -20.29 -2.33
CA ILE A 230 -3.82 -21.58 -2.43
C ILE A 230 -2.36 -21.40 -1.98
N PRO A 231 -1.60 -22.48 -1.70
CA PRO A 231 -0.22 -22.36 -1.21
C PRO A 231 0.73 -21.57 -2.10
N THR A 232 0.42 -21.41 -3.38
CA THR A 232 1.22 -20.66 -4.35
C THR A 232 0.66 -19.28 -4.70
N SER A 233 -0.40 -18.84 -4.02
CA SER A 233 -0.91 -17.47 -4.19
C SER A 233 0.13 -16.45 -3.78
N GLU A 234 0.25 -15.38 -4.54
CA GLU A 234 1.28 -14.36 -4.32
C GLU A 234 0.79 -13.18 -3.48
N ARG A 235 -0.48 -12.81 -3.63
CA ARG A 235 -1.08 -11.65 -2.96
C ARG A 235 -2.39 -12.04 -2.30
N LEU A 236 -2.53 -11.73 -1.02
CA LEU A 236 -3.72 -12.00 -0.23
C LEU A 236 -4.52 -10.71 -0.03
N PHE A 237 -5.81 -10.77 -0.31
CA PHE A 237 -6.74 -9.66 -0.14
C PHE A 237 -7.69 -9.97 1.01
N PHE A 238 -7.73 -9.09 1.98
CA PHE A 238 -8.58 -9.21 3.17
C PHE A 238 -9.72 -8.21 3.10
N ARG A 239 -10.90 -8.69 3.44
CA ARG A 239 -12.10 -7.89 3.69
C ARG A 239 -12.60 -8.20 5.08
N ALA A 240 -12.81 -7.19 5.91
CA ALA A 240 -13.30 -7.34 7.28
C ALA A 240 -14.33 -6.25 7.63
N VAL A 241 -15.36 -6.58 8.38
CA VAL A 241 -16.47 -5.67 8.73
C VAL A 241 -16.41 -5.33 10.21
N LYS A 242 -16.55 -4.02 10.53
CA LYS A 242 -16.73 -3.54 11.90
C LYS A 242 -18.11 -3.86 12.47
#